data_1ed6ed63dd7ced3e42c720c621bf4bf3
#
_entry.id   1ed6ed63dd7ced3e42c720c621bf4bf3
#
_cell.length_a   1.000
_cell.length_b   1.000
_cell.length_c   1.000
_cell.angle_alpha   90.00
_cell.angle_beta   90.00
_cell.angle_gamma   90.00
#
_symmetry.space_group_name_H-M   'P 1'
#
loop_
_entity.id
_entity.type
_entity.pdbx_description
1 polymer ?
#
loop_
_entity_poly.entity_id
_entity_poly.type
_entity_poly.pdbx_seq_one_letter_code
_entity_poly.pdbx_strand_id
1 'polypeptide(L)'
;MPLLAARAVTKRFGGLVAVHALDFEIEQGAIVSVIGPNGAGKTTFFNCIAGFYEIEEGEILLDGDPIHRLRRDQIAHLGISRTYQNIRLFNNMTAMENILVGQHHHLHSTWIGAILGTRGVREDEDRAHVEARRLLRFVGLQGRGDTLASKLPYGDQRRLEVGRALANKPRLLLLDEPTAGMNPAETEQMTEFIRNLRDDIGVTILLIEHAMRVVMGISERIAVLDYGEKIAEGSPAEIQLNSRVIEAYLGRGSVAEVVAQSNPGPGASASV
;
A
#
# COMPACT_ATOMS: atom_id res chain seq x y z
N MET A 1 19.37 -7.64 -2.78
CA MET A 1 18.72 -7.32 -4.07
C MET A 1 17.32 -6.85 -3.75
N PRO A 2 16.86 -5.71 -4.22
CA PRO A 2 15.53 -5.23 -3.89
C PRO A 2 14.45 -6.20 -4.39
N LEU A 3 13.35 -6.32 -3.65
CA LEU A 3 12.19 -7.09 -4.05
C LEU A 3 11.48 -6.44 -5.26
N LEU A 4 11.32 -5.12 -5.22
CA LEU A 4 10.79 -4.34 -6.34
C LEU A 4 11.80 -3.27 -6.71
N ALA A 5 12.05 -3.10 -8.01
CA ALA A 5 12.81 -1.97 -8.55
C ALA A 5 12.06 -1.34 -9.72
N ALA A 6 11.95 -0.03 -9.71
CA ALA A 6 11.51 0.78 -10.84
C ALA A 6 12.72 1.59 -11.31
N ARG A 7 12.99 1.59 -12.62
CA ARG A 7 14.14 2.26 -13.22
C ARG A 7 13.65 3.18 -14.33
N ALA A 8 13.88 4.48 -14.17
CA ALA A 8 13.52 5.53 -15.11
C ALA A 8 12.06 5.42 -15.59
N VAL A 9 11.13 5.02 -14.69
CA VAL A 9 9.74 4.78 -15.05
C VAL A 9 9.05 6.07 -15.44
N THR A 10 8.50 6.11 -16.65
CA THR A 10 7.74 7.25 -17.17
C THR A 10 6.34 6.82 -17.57
N LYS A 11 5.33 7.58 -17.10
CA LYS A 11 3.91 7.42 -17.45
C LYS A 11 3.30 8.73 -17.92
N ARG A 12 2.69 8.68 -19.13
CA ARG A 12 2.03 9.82 -19.74
C ARG A 12 0.54 9.55 -19.96
N PHE A 13 -0.26 10.61 -19.90
CA PHE A 13 -1.65 10.61 -20.31
C PHE A 13 -1.87 11.76 -21.31
N GLY A 14 -1.82 11.45 -22.60
CA GLY A 14 -1.78 12.48 -23.65
C GLY A 14 -0.56 13.39 -23.46
N GLY A 15 -0.79 14.68 -23.29
CA GLY A 15 0.28 15.66 -23.05
C GLY A 15 0.77 15.76 -21.60
N LEU A 16 0.10 15.11 -20.64
CA LEU A 16 0.45 15.17 -19.23
C LEU A 16 1.44 14.05 -18.88
N VAL A 17 2.61 14.40 -18.37
CA VAL A 17 3.57 13.47 -17.75
C VAL A 17 3.19 13.32 -16.29
N ALA A 18 2.61 12.18 -15.92
CA ALA A 18 2.14 11.91 -14.55
C ALA A 18 3.20 11.26 -13.66
N VAL A 19 4.16 10.55 -14.25
CA VAL A 19 5.39 10.05 -13.61
C VAL A 19 6.52 10.24 -14.62
N HIS A 20 7.64 10.78 -14.19
CA HIS A 20 8.76 11.12 -15.05
C HIS A 20 10.07 10.53 -14.53
N ALA A 21 10.66 9.62 -15.32
CA ALA A 21 11.97 9.00 -15.07
C ALA A 21 12.17 8.58 -13.60
N LEU A 22 11.15 7.95 -12.99
CA LEU A 22 11.15 7.61 -11.58
C LEU A 22 12.01 6.37 -11.31
N ASP A 23 13.05 6.54 -10.48
CA ASP A 23 13.81 5.46 -9.88
C ASP A 23 13.31 5.20 -8.46
N PHE A 24 12.99 3.93 -8.15
CA PHE A 24 12.47 3.54 -6.83
C PHE A 24 12.80 2.08 -6.56
N GLU A 25 13.16 1.77 -5.33
CA GLU A 25 13.44 0.40 -4.90
C GLU A 25 12.79 0.12 -3.54
N ILE A 26 12.47 -1.14 -3.28
CA ILE A 26 12.02 -1.61 -1.97
C ILE A 26 12.65 -2.96 -1.66
N GLU A 27 13.30 -3.07 -0.50
CA GLU A 27 13.88 -4.31 -0.02
C GLU A 27 12.79 -5.23 0.54
N GLN A 28 13.04 -6.54 0.51
CA GLN A 28 12.10 -7.51 1.06
C GLN A 28 11.90 -7.30 2.57
N GLY A 29 10.65 -7.34 3.02
CA GLY A 29 10.28 -7.16 4.42
C GLY A 29 10.28 -5.71 4.92
N ALA A 30 10.57 -4.73 4.06
CA ALA A 30 10.53 -3.32 4.42
C ALA A 30 9.12 -2.72 4.33
N ILE A 31 8.86 -1.67 5.12
CA ILE A 31 7.73 -0.75 4.93
C ILE A 31 8.28 0.54 4.34
N VAL A 32 7.93 0.81 3.08
CA VAL A 32 8.32 2.04 2.39
C VAL A 32 7.09 2.84 2.04
N SER A 33 7.12 4.15 2.30
CA SER A 33 6.03 5.05 1.94
C SER A 33 6.37 5.92 0.75
N VAL A 34 5.35 6.18 -0.08
CA VAL A 34 5.38 7.19 -1.14
C VAL A 34 4.43 8.31 -0.75
N ILE A 35 4.97 9.50 -0.52
CA ILE A 35 4.21 10.68 -0.13
C ILE A 35 4.35 11.79 -1.16
N GLY A 36 3.60 12.88 -1.01
CA GLY A 36 3.65 14.05 -1.88
C GLY A 36 2.29 14.74 -1.99
N PRO A 37 2.22 15.94 -2.56
CA PRO A 37 0.97 16.67 -2.77
C PRO A 37 -0.04 15.89 -3.64
N ASN A 38 -1.29 16.37 -3.67
CA ASN A 38 -2.29 15.86 -4.62
C ASN A 38 -1.84 16.12 -6.05
N GLY A 39 -1.96 15.11 -6.91
CA GLY A 39 -1.47 15.18 -8.29
C GLY A 39 0.02 14.89 -8.48
N ALA A 40 0.78 14.60 -7.42
CA ALA A 40 2.22 14.29 -7.52
C ALA A 40 2.57 12.97 -8.25
N GLY A 41 1.59 12.17 -8.69
CA GLY A 41 1.84 10.95 -9.44
C GLY A 41 1.83 9.65 -8.62
N LYS A 42 1.61 9.71 -7.29
CA LYS A 42 1.64 8.55 -6.37
C LYS A 42 0.74 7.39 -6.81
N THR A 43 -0.55 7.65 -6.95
CA THR A 43 -1.54 6.64 -7.39
C THR A 43 -1.27 6.15 -8.81
N THR A 44 -0.72 7.01 -9.68
CA THR A 44 -0.29 6.60 -11.03
C THR A 44 0.83 5.59 -10.95
N PHE A 45 1.85 5.83 -10.12
CA PHE A 45 2.95 4.91 -9.91
C PHE A 45 2.46 3.56 -9.34
N PHE A 46 1.57 3.57 -8.34
CA PHE A 46 0.93 2.33 -7.85
C PHE A 46 0.19 1.58 -8.94
N ASN A 47 -0.52 2.30 -9.81
CA ASN A 47 -1.23 1.70 -10.93
C ASN A 47 -0.26 1.07 -11.95
N CYS A 48 0.92 1.64 -12.16
CA CYS A 48 1.95 1.05 -13.01
C CYS A 48 2.51 -0.26 -12.39
N ILE A 49 2.82 -0.27 -11.09
CA ILE A 49 3.30 -1.47 -10.39
C ILE A 49 2.25 -2.59 -10.42
N ALA A 50 0.98 -2.26 -10.20
CA ALA A 50 -0.11 -3.23 -10.18
C ALA A 50 -0.64 -3.62 -11.59
N GLY A 51 -0.02 -3.11 -12.68
CA GLY A 51 -0.39 -3.43 -14.06
C GLY A 51 -1.71 -2.83 -14.53
N PHE A 52 -2.21 -1.77 -13.88
CA PHE A 52 -3.38 -1.02 -14.36
C PHE A 52 -3.02 -0.05 -15.47
N TYR A 53 -1.79 0.45 -15.48
CA TYR A 53 -1.26 1.32 -16.52
C TYR A 53 0.05 0.75 -17.04
N GLU A 54 0.17 0.66 -18.35
CA GLU A 54 1.44 0.42 -19.02
C GLU A 54 2.32 1.65 -18.91
N ILE A 55 3.61 1.47 -18.74
CA ILE A 55 4.61 2.54 -18.76
C ILE A 55 5.08 2.80 -20.18
N GLU A 56 5.43 4.05 -20.50
CA GLU A 56 5.97 4.40 -21.83
C GLU A 56 7.48 4.20 -21.90
N GLU A 57 8.20 4.44 -20.77
CA GLU A 57 9.66 4.34 -20.71
C GLU A 57 10.08 3.73 -19.37
N GLY A 58 11.27 3.12 -19.37
CA GLY A 58 11.82 2.49 -18.17
C GLY A 58 11.39 1.05 -17.98
N GLU A 59 11.58 0.54 -16.78
CA GLU A 59 11.22 -0.83 -16.42
C GLU A 59 10.79 -0.95 -14.95
N ILE A 60 9.91 -1.91 -14.66
CA ILE A 60 9.55 -2.32 -13.30
C ILE A 60 9.92 -3.79 -13.17
N LEU A 61 10.72 -4.10 -12.18
CA LEU A 61 11.25 -5.43 -11.90
C LEU A 61 10.73 -5.92 -10.55
N LEU A 62 10.33 -7.17 -10.47
CA LEU A 62 10.07 -7.89 -9.23
C LEU A 62 11.09 -9.01 -9.11
N ASP A 63 11.94 -8.96 -8.10
CA ASP A 63 13.02 -9.93 -7.87
C ASP A 63 13.99 -10.05 -9.07
N GLY A 64 14.16 -8.96 -9.81
CA GLY A 64 14.97 -8.89 -11.02
C GLY A 64 14.25 -9.21 -12.33
N ASP A 65 13.03 -9.76 -12.27
CA ASP A 65 12.24 -10.11 -13.44
C ASP A 65 11.32 -8.97 -13.88
N PRO A 66 11.24 -8.60 -15.17
CA PRO A 66 10.41 -7.51 -15.65
C PRO A 66 8.91 -7.84 -15.58
N ILE A 67 8.15 -6.98 -14.91
CA ILE A 67 6.69 -7.16 -14.72
C ILE A 67 5.84 -6.13 -15.46
N HIS A 68 6.41 -5.05 -15.99
CA HIS A 68 5.69 -3.89 -16.55
C HIS A 68 4.91 -4.20 -17.85
N ARG A 69 5.13 -5.36 -18.47
CA ARG A 69 4.38 -5.85 -19.65
C ARG A 69 3.43 -7.00 -19.34
N LEU A 70 3.37 -7.40 -18.07
CA LEU A 70 2.49 -8.48 -17.64
C LEU A 70 1.07 -7.97 -17.42
N ARG A 71 0.10 -8.85 -17.63
CA ARG A 71 -1.30 -8.55 -17.28
C ARG A 71 -1.46 -8.55 -15.75
N ARG A 72 -2.50 -7.86 -15.26
CA ARG A 72 -2.82 -7.74 -13.82
C ARG A 72 -2.94 -9.07 -13.10
N ASP A 73 -3.57 -10.07 -13.74
CA ASP A 73 -3.69 -11.41 -13.19
C ASP A 73 -2.32 -12.09 -13.02
N GLN A 74 -1.42 -11.93 -13.98
CA GLN A 74 -0.05 -12.45 -13.90
C GLN A 74 0.75 -11.76 -12.78
N ILE A 75 0.63 -10.44 -12.65
CA ILE A 75 1.27 -9.66 -11.57
C ILE A 75 0.74 -10.12 -10.20
N ALA A 76 -0.58 -10.34 -10.07
CA ALA A 76 -1.16 -10.88 -8.84
C ALA A 76 -0.62 -12.29 -8.51
N HIS A 77 -0.44 -13.16 -9.51
CA HIS A 77 0.17 -14.49 -9.33
C HIS A 77 1.64 -14.44 -8.87
N LEU A 78 2.38 -13.39 -9.27
CA LEU A 78 3.76 -13.17 -8.79
C LEU A 78 3.81 -12.67 -7.33
N GLY A 79 2.65 -12.46 -6.70
CA GLY A 79 2.56 -12.08 -5.30
C GLY A 79 2.52 -10.56 -5.06
N ILE A 80 2.00 -9.77 -6.00
CA ILE A 80 1.67 -8.37 -5.76
C ILE A 80 0.17 -8.26 -5.50
N SER A 81 -0.22 -7.81 -4.31
CA SER A 81 -1.61 -7.52 -3.95
C SER A 81 -1.80 -6.05 -3.63
N ARG A 82 -3.02 -5.54 -3.81
CA ARG A 82 -3.34 -4.13 -3.60
C ARG A 82 -4.67 -3.96 -2.88
N THR A 83 -4.74 -3.00 -1.97
CA THR A 83 -5.98 -2.38 -1.50
C THR A 83 -6.28 -1.12 -2.31
N TYR A 84 -7.49 -0.59 -2.17
CA TYR A 84 -7.92 0.59 -2.91
C TYR A 84 -8.30 1.71 -1.93
N GLN A 85 -8.14 2.97 -2.33
CA GLN A 85 -8.57 4.13 -1.57
C GLN A 85 -10.06 4.01 -1.15
N ASN A 86 -10.93 3.66 -2.09
CA ASN A 86 -12.32 3.28 -1.79
C ASN A 86 -12.40 1.77 -1.60
N ILE A 87 -12.89 1.33 -0.46
CA ILE A 87 -13.04 -0.08 -0.12
C ILE A 87 -13.79 -0.84 -1.22
N ARG A 88 -13.19 -1.91 -1.73
CA ARG A 88 -13.76 -2.75 -2.79
C ARG A 88 -14.03 -4.17 -2.28
N LEU A 89 -14.96 -4.30 -1.36
CA LEU A 89 -15.45 -5.59 -0.91
C LEU A 89 -16.65 -6.06 -1.74
N PHE A 90 -16.88 -7.36 -1.75
CA PHE A 90 -18.12 -7.95 -2.24
C PHE A 90 -19.18 -7.78 -1.13
N ASN A 91 -19.94 -6.71 -1.21
CA ASN A 91 -20.84 -6.24 -0.15
C ASN A 91 -21.94 -7.25 0.23
N ASN A 92 -22.38 -8.07 -0.71
CA ASN A 92 -23.41 -9.11 -0.52
C ASN A 92 -22.82 -10.48 -0.13
N MET A 93 -21.51 -10.56 0.04
CA MET A 93 -20.79 -11.71 0.56
C MET A 93 -20.43 -11.51 2.01
N THR A 94 -20.31 -12.60 2.75
CA THR A 94 -19.80 -12.61 4.12
C THR A 94 -18.32 -12.25 4.19
N ALA A 95 -17.81 -11.98 5.40
CA ALA A 95 -16.38 -11.76 5.61
C ALA A 95 -15.56 -13.00 5.20
N MET A 96 -16.05 -14.20 5.51
CA MET A 96 -15.43 -15.46 5.12
C MET A 96 -15.34 -15.58 3.61
N GLU A 97 -16.44 -15.37 2.89
CA GLU A 97 -16.49 -15.49 1.42
C GLU A 97 -15.57 -14.46 0.76
N ASN A 98 -15.48 -13.23 1.29
CA ASN A 98 -14.53 -12.24 0.78
C ASN A 98 -13.08 -12.72 0.87
N ILE A 99 -12.68 -13.36 1.98
CA ILE A 99 -11.34 -13.94 2.13
C ILE A 99 -11.14 -15.11 1.17
N LEU A 100 -12.14 -16.01 1.04
CA LEU A 100 -12.07 -17.17 0.14
C LEU A 100 -11.89 -16.75 -1.32
N VAL A 101 -12.56 -15.67 -1.77
CA VAL A 101 -12.33 -15.10 -3.11
C VAL A 101 -10.88 -14.68 -3.30
N GLY A 102 -10.22 -14.12 -2.27
CA GLY A 102 -8.80 -13.77 -2.33
C GLY A 102 -7.86 -14.96 -2.51
N GLN A 103 -8.30 -16.18 -2.15
CA GLN A 103 -7.51 -17.42 -2.29
C GLN A 103 -7.67 -18.10 -3.66
N HIS A 104 -8.55 -17.59 -4.53
CA HIS A 104 -8.93 -18.28 -5.78
C HIS A 104 -7.71 -18.71 -6.62
N HIS A 105 -6.64 -17.94 -6.63
CA HIS A 105 -5.41 -18.24 -7.37
C HIS A 105 -4.63 -19.46 -6.84
N HIS A 106 -4.90 -19.88 -5.62
CA HIS A 106 -4.21 -21.01 -4.95
C HIS A 106 -5.05 -22.31 -4.96
N LEU A 107 -6.28 -22.25 -5.48
CA LEU A 107 -7.12 -23.43 -5.62
C LEU A 107 -6.75 -24.17 -6.92
N HIS A 108 -6.24 -25.39 -6.78
CA HIS A 108 -5.82 -26.23 -7.90
C HIS A 108 -6.96 -27.08 -8.46
N SER A 109 -8.15 -26.99 -7.88
CA SER A 109 -9.31 -27.78 -8.31
C SER A 109 -9.76 -27.38 -9.71
N THR A 110 -9.77 -28.36 -10.63
CA THR A 110 -10.34 -28.18 -11.96
C THR A 110 -11.87 -28.06 -11.87
N TRP A 111 -12.48 -27.28 -12.79
CA TRP A 111 -13.95 -27.14 -12.86
C TRP A 111 -14.67 -28.48 -12.96
N ILE A 112 -14.06 -29.49 -13.61
CA ILE A 112 -14.60 -30.87 -13.70
C ILE A 112 -14.56 -31.54 -12.32
N GLY A 113 -13.46 -31.39 -11.57
CA GLY A 113 -13.32 -31.92 -10.22
C GLY A 113 -14.33 -31.30 -9.25
N ALA A 114 -14.59 -29.98 -9.38
CA ALA A 114 -15.60 -29.28 -8.59
C ALA A 114 -17.03 -29.81 -8.84
N ILE A 115 -17.39 -30.07 -10.10
CA ILE A 115 -18.72 -30.66 -10.45
C ILE A 115 -18.86 -32.10 -9.91
N LEU A 116 -17.79 -32.89 -9.95
CA LEU A 116 -17.79 -34.30 -9.51
C LEU A 116 -17.60 -34.43 -7.98
N GLY A 117 -17.34 -33.37 -7.24
CA GLY A 117 -17.14 -33.37 -5.78
C GLY A 117 -16.02 -34.33 -5.35
N THR A 118 -14.93 -34.36 -6.10
CA THR A 118 -13.81 -35.26 -5.84
C THR A 118 -13.20 -35.04 -4.48
N ARG A 119 -12.56 -36.04 -3.90
CA ARG A 119 -11.91 -35.95 -2.57
C ARG A 119 -10.86 -34.83 -2.52
N GLY A 120 -10.09 -34.62 -3.59
CA GLY A 120 -9.10 -33.55 -3.69
C GLY A 120 -9.73 -32.15 -3.61
N VAL A 121 -10.91 -31.94 -4.21
CA VAL A 121 -11.63 -30.65 -4.14
C VAL A 121 -12.06 -30.36 -2.70
N ARG A 122 -12.62 -31.36 -2.00
CA ARG A 122 -13.03 -31.19 -0.59
C ARG A 122 -11.85 -30.87 0.32
N GLU A 123 -10.71 -31.53 0.11
CA GLU A 123 -9.48 -31.25 0.85
C GLU A 123 -8.93 -29.83 0.56
N ASP A 124 -9.06 -29.34 -0.68
CA ASP A 124 -8.69 -27.96 -1.05
C ASP A 124 -9.64 -26.96 -0.41
N GLU A 125 -10.94 -27.20 -0.42
CA GLU A 125 -11.96 -26.35 0.23
C GLU A 125 -11.75 -26.29 1.74
N ASP A 126 -11.51 -27.44 2.40
CA ASP A 126 -11.23 -27.49 3.84
C ASP A 126 -9.98 -26.67 4.19
N ARG A 127 -8.90 -26.79 3.42
CA ARG A 127 -7.67 -25.99 3.58
C ARG A 127 -7.95 -24.51 3.40
N ALA A 128 -8.71 -24.13 2.38
CA ALA A 128 -9.09 -22.74 2.12
C ALA A 128 -9.89 -22.16 3.28
N HIS A 129 -10.83 -22.90 3.84
CA HIS A 129 -11.61 -22.49 5.00
C HIS A 129 -10.77 -22.36 6.28
N VAL A 130 -9.81 -23.26 6.51
CA VAL A 130 -8.88 -23.17 7.65
C VAL A 130 -8.03 -21.89 7.54
N GLU A 131 -7.47 -21.63 6.38
CA GLU A 131 -6.66 -20.45 6.14
C GLU A 131 -7.50 -19.17 6.22
N ALA A 132 -8.73 -19.16 5.68
CA ALA A 132 -9.63 -18.02 5.79
C ALA A 132 -9.97 -17.69 7.25
N ARG A 133 -10.20 -18.71 8.10
CA ARG A 133 -10.40 -18.51 9.54
C ARG A 133 -9.14 -17.95 10.22
N ARG A 134 -7.94 -18.39 9.81
CA ARG A 134 -6.67 -17.86 10.30
C ARG A 134 -6.53 -16.38 9.96
N LEU A 135 -6.81 -16.00 8.72
CA LEU A 135 -6.73 -14.61 8.26
C LEU A 135 -7.79 -13.73 8.94
N LEU A 136 -9.05 -14.19 9.09
CA LEU A 136 -10.08 -13.46 9.84
C LEU A 136 -9.66 -13.18 11.28
N ARG A 137 -9.00 -14.14 11.95
CA ARG A 137 -8.46 -13.94 13.29
C ARG A 137 -7.34 -12.89 13.27
N PHE A 138 -6.42 -13.00 12.33
CA PHE A 138 -5.30 -12.07 12.19
C PHE A 138 -5.76 -10.63 11.96
N VAL A 139 -6.77 -10.42 11.11
CA VAL A 139 -7.31 -9.08 10.86
C VAL A 139 -8.30 -8.59 11.93
N GLY A 140 -8.44 -9.33 13.04
CA GLY A 140 -9.30 -8.95 14.17
C GLY A 140 -10.80 -9.16 13.95
N LEU A 141 -11.18 -9.98 12.96
CA LEU A 141 -12.58 -10.30 12.63
C LEU A 141 -12.99 -11.70 13.12
N GLN A 142 -12.34 -12.21 14.17
CA GLN A 142 -12.70 -13.46 14.81
C GLN A 142 -14.16 -13.47 15.23
N GLY A 143 -14.89 -14.53 14.88
CA GLY A 143 -16.32 -14.68 15.15
C GLY A 143 -17.27 -13.89 14.25
N ARG A 144 -16.74 -13.13 13.27
CA ARG A 144 -17.54 -12.36 12.30
C ARG A 144 -17.52 -12.95 10.88
N GLY A 145 -17.06 -14.19 10.73
CA GLY A 145 -16.94 -14.85 9.42
C GLY A 145 -18.24 -14.85 8.62
N ASP A 146 -19.38 -15.07 9.28
CA ASP A 146 -20.71 -15.13 8.65
C ASP A 146 -21.39 -13.77 8.50
N THR A 147 -20.75 -12.69 8.97
CA THR A 147 -21.29 -11.33 8.85
C THR A 147 -21.10 -10.83 7.42
N LEU A 148 -22.17 -10.29 6.81
CA LEU A 148 -22.07 -9.63 5.50
C LEU A 148 -21.07 -8.47 5.57
N ALA A 149 -20.23 -8.33 4.56
CA ALA A 149 -19.21 -7.28 4.49
C ALA A 149 -19.84 -5.87 4.62
N SER A 150 -21.01 -5.64 4.02
CA SER A 150 -21.76 -4.39 4.12
C SER A 150 -22.27 -4.05 5.52
N LYS A 151 -22.29 -5.02 6.45
CA LYS A 151 -22.76 -4.82 7.84
C LYS A 151 -21.61 -4.59 8.82
N LEU A 152 -20.38 -4.71 8.38
CA LEU A 152 -19.22 -4.44 9.21
C LEU A 152 -19.01 -2.92 9.38
N PRO A 153 -18.53 -2.45 10.55
CA PRO A 153 -18.04 -1.09 10.71
C PRO A 153 -16.94 -0.75 9.70
N TYR A 154 -16.76 0.52 9.36
CA TYR A 154 -15.81 0.97 8.33
C TYR A 154 -14.38 0.46 8.56
N GLY A 155 -13.85 0.57 9.78
CA GLY A 155 -12.51 0.06 10.12
C GLY A 155 -12.38 -1.45 9.93
N ASP A 156 -13.45 -2.22 10.24
CA ASP A 156 -13.48 -3.67 10.03
C ASP A 156 -13.57 -4.04 8.54
N GLN A 157 -14.29 -3.24 7.74
CA GLN A 157 -14.32 -3.39 6.29
C GLN A 157 -12.92 -3.20 5.68
N ARG A 158 -12.18 -2.18 6.16
CA ARG A 158 -10.80 -1.92 5.73
C ARG A 158 -9.87 -3.08 6.11
N ARG A 159 -9.98 -3.61 7.33
CA ARG A 159 -9.23 -4.80 7.77
C ARG A 159 -9.59 -6.04 6.95
N LEU A 160 -10.87 -6.22 6.60
CA LEU A 160 -11.31 -7.31 5.73
C LEU A 160 -10.73 -7.19 4.32
N GLU A 161 -10.66 -5.98 3.76
CA GLU A 161 -10.04 -5.73 2.45
C GLU A 161 -8.55 -6.13 2.45
N VAL A 162 -7.81 -5.76 3.50
CA VAL A 162 -6.43 -6.20 3.69
C VAL A 162 -6.37 -7.72 3.85
N GLY A 163 -7.26 -8.32 4.65
CA GLY A 163 -7.35 -9.78 4.82
C GLY A 163 -7.57 -10.52 3.50
N ARG A 164 -8.42 -9.99 2.62
CA ARG A 164 -8.62 -10.54 1.28
C ARG A 164 -7.36 -10.40 0.41
N ALA A 165 -6.64 -9.28 0.51
CA ALA A 165 -5.37 -9.10 -0.20
C ALA A 165 -4.29 -10.07 0.29
N LEU A 166 -4.23 -10.34 1.61
CA LEU A 166 -3.33 -11.32 2.23
C LEU A 166 -3.64 -12.76 1.82
N ALA A 167 -4.91 -13.06 1.51
CA ALA A 167 -5.33 -14.40 1.09
C ALA A 167 -4.64 -14.86 -0.20
N ASN A 168 -4.16 -13.92 -1.03
CA ASN A 168 -3.30 -14.18 -2.18
C ASN A 168 -1.83 -14.47 -1.78
N LYS A 169 -1.47 -14.51 -0.49
CA LYS A 169 -0.09 -14.70 0.02
C LYS A 169 0.91 -13.77 -0.65
N PRO A 170 0.70 -12.45 -0.59
CA PRO A 170 1.52 -11.51 -1.33
C PRO A 170 2.95 -11.43 -0.77
N ARG A 171 3.91 -11.24 -1.68
CA ARG A 171 5.28 -10.82 -1.36
C ARG A 171 5.38 -9.31 -1.18
N LEU A 172 4.56 -8.57 -1.96
CA LEU A 172 4.42 -7.11 -1.91
C LEU A 172 2.95 -6.72 -1.78
N LEU A 173 2.62 -5.98 -0.74
CA LEU A 173 1.30 -5.44 -0.49
C LEU A 173 1.31 -3.92 -0.72
N LEU A 174 0.50 -3.45 -1.66
CA LEU A 174 0.30 -2.04 -1.96
C LEU A 174 -0.90 -1.54 -1.15
N LEU A 175 -0.68 -0.62 -0.22
CA LEU A 175 -1.71 -0.01 0.61
C LEU A 175 -1.94 1.45 0.18
N ASP A 176 -3.14 1.75 -0.27
CA ASP A 176 -3.53 3.07 -0.78
C ASP A 176 -4.43 3.78 0.24
N GLU A 177 -3.85 4.71 0.99
CA GLU A 177 -4.50 5.50 2.05
C GLU A 177 -5.31 4.65 3.06
N PRO A 178 -4.69 3.66 3.72
CA PRO A 178 -5.42 2.71 4.56
C PRO A 178 -6.09 3.36 5.78
N THR A 179 -5.64 4.54 6.21
CA THR A 179 -6.20 5.26 7.38
C THR A 179 -7.18 6.37 7.00
N ALA A 180 -7.50 6.54 5.70
CA ALA A 180 -8.41 7.58 5.25
C ALA A 180 -9.80 7.45 5.91
N GLY A 181 -10.31 8.56 6.45
CA GLY A 181 -11.62 8.61 7.11
C GLY A 181 -11.69 8.02 8.52
N MET A 182 -10.58 7.60 9.10
CA MET A 182 -10.48 7.06 10.45
C MET A 182 -10.26 8.17 11.50
N ASN A 183 -10.82 7.98 12.69
CA ASN A 183 -10.51 8.82 13.84
C ASN A 183 -9.08 8.51 14.37
N PRO A 184 -8.51 9.35 15.28
CA PRO A 184 -7.13 9.15 15.76
C PRO A 184 -6.88 7.78 16.41
N ALA A 185 -7.84 7.22 17.15
CA ALA A 185 -7.70 5.92 17.80
C ALA A 185 -7.73 4.77 16.77
N GLU A 186 -8.62 4.84 15.78
CA GLU A 186 -8.69 3.89 14.67
C GLU A 186 -7.41 3.96 13.81
N THR A 187 -6.89 5.17 13.57
CA THR A 187 -5.64 5.39 12.85
C THR A 187 -4.46 4.70 13.56
N GLU A 188 -4.38 4.83 14.89
CA GLU A 188 -3.32 4.19 15.67
C GLU A 188 -3.43 2.66 15.62
N GLN A 189 -4.63 2.11 15.76
CA GLN A 189 -4.88 0.68 15.62
C GLN A 189 -4.54 0.16 14.22
N MET A 190 -4.86 0.91 13.16
CA MET A 190 -4.51 0.55 11.79
C MET A 190 -3.00 0.64 11.57
N THR A 191 -2.33 1.62 12.16
CA THR A 191 -0.87 1.78 12.10
C THR A 191 -0.17 0.57 12.73
N GLU A 192 -0.60 0.14 13.91
CA GLU A 192 -0.10 -1.06 14.58
C GLU A 192 -0.41 -2.32 13.76
N PHE A 193 -1.62 -2.42 13.22
CA PHE A 193 -1.99 -3.52 12.34
C PHE A 193 -1.08 -3.62 11.11
N ILE A 194 -0.75 -2.50 10.45
CA ILE A 194 0.17 -2.49 9.30
C ILE A 194 1.58 -2.94 9.73
N ARG A 195 2.05 -2.55 10.91
CA ARG A 195 3.33 -3.02 11.44
C ARG A 195 3.31 -4.54 11.65
N ASN A 196 2.24 -5.10 12.22
CA ASN A 196 2.08 -6.54 12.43
C ASN A 196 2.01 -7.33 11.12
N LEU A 197 1.53 -6.74 10.01
CA LEU A 197 1.61 -7.37 8.67
C LEU A 197 3.06 -7.67 8.27
N ARG A 198 3.98 -6.75 8.55
CA ARG A 198 5.41 -6.97 8.29
C ARG A 198 6.00 -7.94 9.32
N ASP A 199 5.77 -7.70 10.60
CA ASP A 199 6.48 -8.40 11.68
C ASP A 199 6.03 -9.86 11.82
N ASP A 200 4.72 -10.15 11.71
CA ASP A 200 4.15 -11.48 11.92
C ASP A 200 4.01 -12.29 10.63
N ILE A 201 3.78 -11.63 9.48
CA ILE A 201 3.58 -12.31 8.19
C ILE A 201 4.81 -12.20 7.29
N GLY A 202 5.66 -11.17 7.50
CA GLY A 202 6.87 -10.97 6.69
C GLY A 202 6.60 -10.34 5.32
N VAL A 203 5.43 -9.72 5.12
CA VAL A 203 5.07 -9.11 3.84
C VAL A 203 5.77 -7.76 3.68
N THR A 204 6.30 -7.50 2.49
CA THR A 204 6.83 -6.19 2.12
C THR A 204 5.66 -5.24 1.85
N ILE A 205 5.73 -4.00 2.33
CA ILE A 205 4.63 -3.04 2.23
C ILE A 205 5.09 -1.78 1.51
N LEU A 206 4.37 -1.41 0.47
CA LEU A 206 4.47 -0.10 -0.17
C LEU A 206 3.19 0.68 0.14
N LEU A 207 3.35 1.82 0.80
CA LEU A 207 2.26 2.60 1.39
C LEU A 207 2.13 3.97 0.71
N ILE A 208 0.94 4.36 0.28
CA ILE A 208 0.58 5.76 0.06
C ILE A 208 -0.22 6.22 1.27
N GLU A 209 0.20 7.32 1.88
CA GLU A 209 -0.49 7.94 3.01
C GLU A 209 -0.31 9.46 3.03
N HIS A 210 -1.30 10.15 3.57
CA HIS A 210 -1.26 11.60 3.81
C HIS A 210 -1.09 11.96 5.29
N ALA A 211 -1.41 11.02 6.19
CA ALA A 211 -1.24 11.19 7.62
C ALA A 211 0.25 11.05 7.99
N MET A 212 0.97 12.18 8.08
CA MET A 212 2.40 12.19 8.39
C MET A 212 2.75 11.41 9.65
N ARG A 213 1.88 11.44 10.68
CA ARG A 213 2.09 10.66 11.91
C ARG A 213 2.20 9.16 11.61
N VAL A 214 1.37 8.63 10.71
CA VAL A 214 1.42 7.22 10.29
C VAL A 214 2.71 6.96 9.53
N VAL A 215 2.97 7.76 8.48
CA VAL A 215 4.16 7.63 7.62
C VAL A 215 5.44 7.62 8.46
N MET A 216 5.62 8.63 9.32
CA MET A 216 6.82 8.76 10.18
C MET A 216 6.92 7.64 11.23
N GLY A 217 5.77 7.06 11.63
CA GLY A 217 5.73 6.04 12.70
C GLY A 217 6.06 4.63 12.25
N ILE A 218 5.87 4.29 10.96
CA ILE A 218 6.03 2.91 10.49
C ILE A 218 6.98 2.72 9.31
N SER A 219 7.31 3.79 8.57
CA SER A 219 8.15 3.68 7.38
C SER A 219 9.62 3.61 7.76
N GLU A 220 10.35 2.70 7.15
CA GLU A 220 11.81 2.65 7.22
C GLU A 220 12.43 3.64 6.24
N ARG A 221 11.76 3.85 5.10
CA ARG A 221 12.16 4.78 4.07
C ARG A 221 10.94 5.45 3.45
N ILE A 222 11.09 6.70 3.07
CA ILE A 222 10.04 7.52 2.48
C ILE A 222 10.57 8.10 1.17
N ALA A 223 9.84 7.91 0.09
CA ALA A 223 10.05 8.60 -1.18
C ALA A 223 9.01 9.72 -1.32
N VAL A 224 9.47 10.90 -1.69
CA VAL A 224 8.60 12.07 -1.87
C VAL A 224 8.49 12.40 -3.34
N LEU A 225 7.27 12.39 -3.86
CA LEU A 225 6.97 12.77 -5.23
C LEU A 225 6.37 14.18 -5.27
N ASP A 226 6.75 14.93 -6.30
CA ASP A 226 6.12 16.19 -6.68
C ASP A 226 6.13 16.31 -8.21
N TYR A 227 4.99 16.69 -8.81
CA TYR A 227 4.80 16.79 -10.26
C TYR A 227 5.34 15.60 -11.07
N GLY A 228 5.23 14.38 -10.56
CA GLY A 228 5.68 13.15 -11.22
C GLY A 228 7.15 12.81 -11.02
N GLU A 229 7.92 13.62 -10.31
CA GLU A 229 9.35 13.42 -10.06
C GLU A 229 9.61 13.08 -8.58
N LYS A 230 10.63 12.29 -8.30
CA LYS A 230 11.11 12.04 -6.95
C LYS A 230 12.00 13.19 -6.49
N ILE A 231 11.50 14.01 -5.59
CA ILE A 231 12.22 15.19 -5.08
C ILE A 231 13.10 14.89 -3.87
N ALA A 232 12.79 13.84 -3.11
CA ALA A 232 13.57 13.38 -1.96
C ALA A 232 13.32 11.89 -1.69
N GLU A 233 14.30 11.26 -1.05
CA GLU A 233 14.18 9.91 -0.50
C GLU A 233 15.10 9.79 0.72
N GLY A 234 14.63 9.13 1.78
CA GLY A 234 15.42 8.96 3.00
C GLY A 234 14.60 8.37 4.15
N SER A 235 15.21 8.30 5.31
CA SER A 235 14.55 7.96 6.57
C SER A 235 13.51 9.01 6.97
N PRO A 236 12.55 8.68 7.85
CA PRO A 236 11.58 9.65 8.36
C PRO A 236 12.22 10.94 8.90
N ALA A 237 13.33 10.82 9.64
CA ALA A 237 14.04 11.98 10.21
C ALA A 237 14.65 12.88 9.12
N GLU A 238 15.25 12.30 8.08
CA GLU A 238 15.83 13.06 6.97
C GLU A 238 14.74 13.78 6.17
N ILE A 239 13.62 13.11 5.90
CA ILE A 239 12.50 13.68 5.13
C ILE A 239 11.85 14.84 5.90
N GLN A 240 11.70 14.72 7.22
CA GLN A 240 11.11 15.78 8.05
C GLN A 240 11.93 17.10 8.03
N LEU A 241 13.25 17.01 7.85
CA LEU A 241 14.15 18.15 7.81
C LEU A 241 14.47 18.64 6.39
N ASN A 242 13.96 17.97 5.37
CA ASN A 242 14.28 18.27 3.99
C ASN A 242 13.53 19.51 3.49
N SER A 243 14.28 20.58 3.17
CA SER A 243 13.70 21.86 2.74
C SER A 243 12.85 21.77 1.46
N ARG A 244 13.25 20.92 0.50
CA ARG A 244 12.47 20.70 -0.74
C ARG A 244 11.11 20.04 -0.44
N VAL A 245 11.07 19.12 0.53
CA VAL A 245 9.83 18.49 0.98
C VAL A 245 8.92 19.50 1.66
N ILE A 246 9.48 20.30 2.58
CA ILE A 246 8.74 21.36 3.27
C ILE A 246 8.14 22.34 2.25
N GLU A 247 8.94 22.77 1.27
CA GLU A 247 8.50 23.68 0.22
C GLU A 247 7.36 23.07 -0.65
N ALA A 248 7.45 21.81 -1.01
CA ALA A 248 6.42 21.11 -1.81
C ALA A 248 5.06 21.04 -1.10
N TYR A 249 5.05 20.93 0.25
CA TYR A 249 3.81 20.87 1.03
C TYR A 249 3.26 22.25 1.43
N LEU A 250 4.11 23.23 1.69
CA LEU A 250 3.72 24.58 2.13
C LEU A 250 3.53 25.56 0.97
N GLY A 251 4.03 25.23 -0.23
CA GLY A 251 4.09 26.13 -1.37
C GLY A 251 5.28 27.11 -1.29
N ARG A 252 5.73 27.60 -2.43
CA ARG A 252 6.97 28.41 -2.59
C ARG A 252 7.04 29.75 -1.85
N GLY A 253 6.03 30.10 -1.03
CA GLY A 253 5.99 31.37 -0.29
C GLY A 253 6.17 31.28 1.22
N SER A 254 5.99 30.10 1.81
CA SER A 254 5.86 29.95 3.28
C SER A 254 7.15 29.53 4.01
N VAL A 255 8.16 29.06 3.27
CA VAL A 255 9.41 28.54 3.89
C VAL A 255 10.18 29.62 4.61
N ALA A 256 10.13 30.86 4.10
CA ALA A 256 10.80 32.00 4.74
C ALA A 256 10.23 32.35 6.13
N GLU A 257 8.92 32.18 6.33
CA GLU A 257 8.26 32.48 7.62
C GLU A 257 8.49 31.36 8.66
N VAL A 258 8.49 30.09 8.23
CA VAL A 258 8.71 28.95 9.14
C VAL A 258 10.15 28.85 9.60
N VAL A 259 11.13 29.14 8.73
CA VAL A 259 12.55 29.20 9.09
C VAL A 259 12.85 30.42 9.97
N ALA A 260 12.20 31.56 9.75
CA ALA A 260 12.33 32.73 10.60
C ALA A 260 11.78 32.54 12.03
N GLN A 261 10.71 31.71 12.18
CA GLN A 261 10.13 31.40 13.49
C GLN A 261 10.89 30.29 14.26
N SER A 262 11.65 29.44 13.57
CA SER A 262 12.44 28.37 14.19
C SER A 262 13.87 28.81 14.61
N ASN A 263 14.30 30.00 14.25
CA ASN A 263 15.61 30.54 14.65
C ASN A 263 15.45 31.95 15.26
N PRO A 264 15.06 32.07 16.54
CA PRO A 264 15.13 33.35 17.20
C PRO A 264 16.61 33.73 17.35
N GLY A 265 17.09 34.63 16.48
CA GLY A 265 18.44 35.15 16.51
C GLY A 265 18.79 35.67 17.90
N PRO A 266 20.05 35.56 18.36
CA PRO A 266 20.48 36.07 19.65
C PRO A 266 20.56 37.61 19.56
N GLY A 267 19.59 38.32 20.14
CA GLY A 267 19.74 39.75 20.29
C GLY A 267 18.46 40.56 20.31
N ALA A 268 17.73 40.53 21.42
CA ALA A 268 16.99 41.69 21.89
C ALA A 268 17.01 41.65 23.41
N SER A 269 18.18 42.05 23.95
CA SER A 269 18.32 42.41 25.36
C SER A 269 17.53 43.68 25.64
N ALA A 270 16.81 43.64 26.75
CA ALA A 270 16.17 44.71 27.48
C ALA A 270 16.77 46.11 27.28
N SER A 271 15.87 47.07 27.12
CA SER A 271 16.10 48.45 27.59
C SER A 271 14.78 49.03 28.07
N VAL A 272 14.73 49.19 29.40
CA VAL A 272 13.97 50.09 30.25
C VAL A 272 12.45 50.11 30.09
#